data_459e29de1b7de8d651175d68c22eb46c
#
_entry.id   459e29de1b7de8d651175d68c22eb46c
#
_cell.length_a   1.000
_cell.length_b   1.000
_cell.length_c   1.000
_cell.angle_alpha   90.00
_cell.angle_beta   90.00
_cell.angle_gamma   90.00
#
_symmetry.space_group_name_H-M   'P 1'
#
loop_
_entity.id
_entity.type
_entity.pdbx_description
1 polymer ?
#
loop_
_entity_poly.entity_id
_entity_poly.type
_entity_poly.pdbx_seq_one_letter_code
_entity_poly.pdbx_strand_id
1 'polypeptide(L)'
;MNLKRSFVLFVSLLFLNLLSAEGKILTIEDAVRLAKENNISVKTAENDLDTRAVQSKYSWNSVSPTATLSGNISDDIENDSSSFSFSGSVNLNLKTNLYSEIKGAKLNYEKGLLTYSEAVRQIELSVRKKFYNLIYQKENLVLQNRSLETSRTQYLNNEEKFKNGKISELDAFTSRVNYESKKPVVESAEINFQNDLASFKQLLGIPQETEIALDGSLDDFLNLKEISFGLLPKVDEPAPDVKSAEYDVEIAKNSLLNLRFSAYAPVITGSYSYGKSKKSTQDDWMTTNQLSVGVSVPLDGILPWSSSAVKIKEQKNALDTAEKVLEDAKTTVAVQTESYIRKINQAVKQLDSLKSTEKLAEQTYKMTLAAYNYGKTDFLSLQNANDSVLSAGVNLKSQAYTLISTILDLESVLGLEFGTLETKK
;
A
#
# COMPACT_ATOMS: atom_id res chain seq x y z
N MET A 1 45.51 -2.73 29.99
CA MET A 1 46.12 -2.11 28.79
C MET A 1 45.55 -2.71 27.51
N ASN A 2 44.22 -2.81 27.41
CA ASN A 2 43.56 -3.43 26.22
C ASN A 2 42.25 -2.72 25.76
N LEU A 3 41.92 -1.52 26.33
CA LEU A 3 40.72 -0.78 25.93
C LEU A 3 40.94 0.21 24.75
N LYS A 4 42.17 0.55 24.42
CA LYS A 4 42.48 1.49 23.32
C LYS A 4 42.60 0.84 21.93
N ARG A 5 42.78 -0.49 21.84
CA ARG A 5 42.83 -1.18 20.56
C ARG A 5 41.47 -1.55 19.96
N SER A 6 40.46 -1.74 20.78
CA SER A 6 39.09 -2.02 20.30
C SER A 6 38.36 -0.78 19.74
N PHE A 7 38.71 0.42 20.23
CA PHE A 7 38.07 1.68 19.75
C PHE A 7 38.59 2.10 18.35
N VAL A 8 39.86 1.79 18.04
CA VAL A 8 40.44 2.11 16.71
C VAL A 8 39.93 1.16 15.61
N LEU A 9 39.62 -0.10 15.94
CA LEU A 9 39.02 -1.05 15.00
C LEU A 9 37.53 -0.78 14.71
N PHE A 10 36.79 -0.20 15.64
CA PHE A 10 35.38 0.17 15.44
C PHE A 10 35.21 1.47 14.64
N VAL A 11 36.16 2.40 14.73
CA VAL A 11 36.17 3.64 13.92
C VAL A 11 36.62 3.38 12.49
N SER A 12 37.49 2.39 12.24
CA SER A 12 37.91 2.03 10.88
C SER A 12 36.87 1.24 10.07
N LEU A 13 35.91 0.56 10.72
CA LEU A 13 34.80 -0.10 10.03
C LEU A 13 33.65 0.87 9.65
N LEU A 14 33.57 2.04 10.28
CA LEU A 14 32.60 3.08 9.96
C LEU A 14 32.99 3.96 8.77
N PHE A 15 34.27 3.92 8.35
CA PHE A 15 34.79 4.75 7.26
C PHE A 15 34.87 4.03 5.89
N LEU A 16 34.48 2.74 5.80
CA LEU A 16 34.56 1.99 4.55
C LEU A 16 33.28 2.01 3.70
N ASN A 17 32.22 2.75 4.12
CA ASN A 17 30.98 2.89 3.34
C ASN A 17 30.82 4.26 2.67
N LEU A 18 31.87 5.04 2.53
CA LEU A 18 31.80 6.41 1.99
C LEU A 18 32.59 6.58 0.68
N LEU A 19 32.62 5.57 -0.21
CA LEU A 19 33.13 5.75 -1.56
C LEU A 19 32.39 4.84 -2.53
N SER A 20 31.23 5.28 -2.99
CA SER A 20 30.68 5.00 -4.33
C SER A 20 29.54 5.99 -4.59
N ALA A 21 29.91 7.22 -4.95
CA ALA A 21 29.01 8.17 -5.60
C ALA A 21 28.98 7.88 -7.12
N GLU A 22 28.83 6.61 -7.49
CA GLU A 22 28.26 6.21 -8.78
C GLU A 22 26.79 6.00 -8.54
N GLY A 23 25.92 6.79 -9.20
CA GLY A 23 24.48 6.68 -9.08
C GLY A 23 24.06 5.22 -9.25
N LYS A 24 23.53 4.60 -8.18
CA LYS A 24 23.18 3.19 -8.18
C LYS A 24 22.12 2.96 -9.26
N ILE A 25 22.48 2.21 -10.30
CA ILE A 25 21.49 1.77 -11.29
C ILE A 25 20.50 0.88 -10.57
N LEU A 26 19.23 1.29 -10.59
CA LEU A 26 18.13 0.64 -9.86
C LEU A 26 17.22 -0.07 -10.85
N THR A 27 17.16 -1.39 -10.75
CA THR A 27 16.16 -2.21 -11.46
C THR A 27 14.83 -2.21 -10.73
N ILE A 28 13.77 -2.66 -11.39
CA ILE A 28 12.44 -2.76 -10.76
C ILE A 28 12.46 -3.75 -9.58
N GLU A 29 13.18 -4.86 -9.69
CA GLU A 29 13.30 -5.87 -8.64
C GLU A 29 14.08 -5.32 -7.43
N ASP A 30 15.13 -4.55 -7.65
CA ASP A 30 15.87 -3.88 -6.56
C ASP A 30 15.01 -2.83 -5.86
N ALA A 31 14.20 -2.09 -6.60
CA ALA A 31 13.27 -1.10 -6.04
C ALA A 31 12.20 -1.79 -5.16
N VAL A 32 11.62 -2.89 -5.63
CA VAL A 32 10.64 -3.69 -4.87
C VAL A 32 11.28 -4.24 -3.60
N ARG A 33 12.49 -4.79 -3.68
CA ARG A 33 13.21 -5.32 -2.52
C ARG A 33 13.47 -4.23 -1.46
N LEU A 34 13.99 -3.08 -1.89
CA LEU A 34 14.24 -1.94 -0.99
C LEU A 34 12.96 -1.46 -0.30
N ALA A 35 11.86 -1.39 -1.03
CA ALA A 35 10.59 -0.98 -0.45
C ALA A 35 10.06 -2.01 0.57
N LYS A 36 10.13 -3.31 0.28
CA LYS A 36 9.74 -4.36 1.22
C LYS A 36 10.55 -4.32 2.52
N GLU A 37 11.85 -3.98 2.44
CA GLU A 37 12.74 -3.90 3.60
C GLU A 37 12.57 -2.61 4.41
N ASN A 38 12.31 -1.48 3.76
CA ASN A 38 12.44 -0.16 4.38
C ASN A 38 11.14 0.63 4.51
N ASN A 39 10.09 0.29 3.72
CA ASN A 39 8.85 1.07 3.73
C ASN A 39 8.15 1.03 5.09
N ILE A 40 7.74 2.20 5.58
CA ILE A 40 7.11 2.32 6.89
C ILE A 40 5.78 1.57 6.99
N SER A 41 5.00 1.52 5.91
CA SER A 41 3.71 0.81 5.91
C SER A 41 3.88 -0.70 6.02
N VAL A 42 4.94 -1.27 5.42
CA VAL A 42 5.28 -2.69 5.57
C VAL A 42 5.67 -2.99 7.01
N LYS A 43 6.54 -2.15 7.61
CA LYS A 43 6.96 -2.30 9.01
C LYS A 43 5.81 -2.16 10.00
N THR A 44 4.87 -1.25 9.71
CA THR A 44 3.68 -1.08 10.54
C THR A 44 2.77 -2.31 10.44
N ALA A 45 2.57 -2.85 9.24
CA ALA A 45 1.78 -4.07 9.03
C ALA A 45 2.45 -5.30 9.69
N GLU A 46 3.78 -5.37 9.71
CA GLU A 46 4.53 -6.41 10.42
C GLU A 46 4.33 -6.32 11.94
N ASN A 47 4.39 -5.11 12.52
CA ASN A 47 4.11 -4.89 13.94
C ASN A 47 2.67 -5.26 14.33
N ASP A 48 1.69 -4.96 13.46
CA ASP A 48 0.30 -5.36 13.65
C ASP A 48 0.15 -6.88 13.64
N LEU A 49 0.84 -7.55 12.72
CA LEU A 49 0.86 -9.00 12.64
C LEU A 49 1.48 -9.63 13.90
N ASP A 50 2.61 -9.11 14.37
CA ASP A 50 3.26 -9.56 15.61
C ASP A 50 2.32 -9.40 16.81
N THR A 51 1.62 -8.26 16.90
CA THR A 51 0.61 -8.02 17.93
C THR A 51 -0.49 -9.09 17.91
N ARG A 52 -1.02 -9.43 16.72
CA ARG A 52 -2.03 -10.48 16.56
C ARG A 52 -1.47 -11.88 16.88
N ALA A 53 -0.20 -12.13 16.55
CA ALA A 53 0.49 -13.38 16.88
C ALA A 53 0.58 -13.56 18.40
N VAL A 54 0.98 -12.51 19.13
CA VAL A 54 1.03 -12.51 20.60
C VAL A 54 -0.37 -12.71 21.20
N GLN A 55 -1.38 -12.00 20.69
CA GLN A 55 -2.78 -12.16 21.11
C GLN A 55 -3.30 -13.58 20.88
N SER A 56 -2.97 -14.18 19.73
CA SER A 56 -3.36 -15.57 19.43
C SER A 56 -2.64 -16.56 20.36
N LYS A 57 -1.33 -16.41 20.56
CA LYS A 57 -0.51 -17.27 21.41
C LYS A 57 -0.99 -17.30 22.85
N TYR A 58 -1.38 -16.15 23.38
CA TYR A 58 -1.81 -16.00 24.77
C TYR A 58 -3.34 -15.86 24.93
N SER A 59 -4.11 -16.25 23.93
CA SER A 59 -5.58 -16.17 23.96
C SER A 59 -6.24 -16.98 25.08
N TRP A 60 -5.54 -17.97 25.63
CA TRP A 60 -5.96 -18.75 26.79
C TRP A 60 -5.89 -17.95 28.12
N ASN A 61 -5.25 -16.78 28.13
CA ASN A 61 -5.05 -15.99 29.38
C ASN A 61 -6.35 -15.40 29.95
N SER A 62 -7.46 -15.44 29.18
CA SER A 62 -8.80 -15.09 29.67
C SER A 62 -9.27 -15.97 30.85
N VAL A 63 -8.68 -17.16 31.00
CA VAL A 63 -8.89 -18.05 32.16
C VAL A 63 -7.68 -18.09 33.08
N SER A 64 -6.69 -17.25 32.87
CA SER A 64 -5.53 -17.15 33.79
C SER A 64 -5.95 -16.56 35.12
N PRO A 65 -5.45 -17.08 36.26
CA PRO A 65 -5.69 -16.46 37.56
C PRO A 65 -5.20 -15.02 37.60
N THR A 66 -6.02 -14.14 38.14
CA THR A 66 -5.63 -12.74 38.39
C THR A 66 -5.30 -12.57 39.86
N ALA A 67 -4.12 -12.02 40.19
CA ALA A 67 -3.72 -11.70 41.54
C ALA A 67 -3.74 -10.18 41.72
N THR A 68 -4.38 -9.74 42.82
CA THR A 68 -4.44 -8.35 43.15
C THR A 68 -3.98 -8.12 44.61
N LEU A 69 -3.28 -7.03 44.85
CA LEU A 69 -2.89 -6.56 46.15
C LEU A 69 -3.49 -5.17 46.34
N SER A 70 -4.19 -4.94 47.41
CA SER A 70 -4.86 -3.67 47.70
C SER A 70 -4.64 -3.23 49.14
N GLY A 71 -4.47 -1.93 49.32
CA GLY A 71 -4.46 -1.28 50.64
C GLY A 71 -5.45 -0.11 50.62
N ASN A 72 -6.34 -0.08 51.59
CA ASN A 72 -7.35 0.97 51.71
C ASN A 72 -7.27 1.62 53.09
N ILE A 73 -7.42 2.92 53.11
CA ILE A 73 -7.66 3.71 54.31
C ILE A 73 -9.04 4.33 54.11
N SER A 74 -9.94 4.15 55.05
CA SER A 74 -11.24 4.81 55.02
C SER A 74 -11.52 5.46 56.37
N ASP A 75 -12.05 6.68 56.32
CA ASP A 75 -12.47 7.47 57.44
C ASP A 75 -13.99 7.55 57.48
N ASP A 76 -14.57 7.09 58.56
CA ASP A 76 -16.00 7.23 58.84
C ASP A 76 -16.20 8.50 59.70
N ILE A 77 -16.53 9.58 59.00
CA ILE A 77 -16.66 10.92 59.59
C ILE A 77 -17.83 10.99 60.57
N GLU A 78 -18.85 10.15 60.41
CA GLU A 78 -20.05 10.15 61.26
C GLU A 78 -19.78 9.46 62.62
N ASN A 79 -18.91 8.45 62.60
CA ASN A 79 -18.56 7.65 63.79
C ASN A 79 -17.14 7.94 64.35
N ASP A 80 -16.45 8.95 63.84
CA ASP A 80 -15.08 9.33 64.18
C ASP A 80 -14.13 8.11 64.26
N SER A 81 -14.21 7.24 63.23
CA SER A 81 -13.43 6.03 63.18
C SER A 81 -12.72 5.84 61.84
N SER A 82 -11.39 5.70 61.90
CA SER A 82 -10.59 5.36 60.73
C SER A 82 -10.40 3.83 60.65
N SER A 83 -10.43 3.30 59.45
CA SER A 83 -10.07 1.89 59.20
C SER A 83 -8.92 1.80 58.18
N PHE A 84 -8.00 0.93 58.52
CA PHE A 84 -6.90 0.56 57.65
C PHE A 84 -7.02 -0.92 57.27
N SER A 85 -6.94 -1.22 55.94
CA SER A 85 -7.02 -2.60 55.47
C SER A 85 -5.97 -2.87 54.42
N PHE A 86 -5.45 -4.10 54.44
CA PHE A 86 -4.53 -4.63 53.46
C PHE A 86 -5.00 -6.04 53.04
N SER A 87 -5.15 -6.26 51.74
CA SER A 87 -5.64 -7.56 51.25
C SER A 87 -4.95 -7.99 49.97
N GLY A 88 -4.73 -9.28 49.85
CA GLY A 88 -4.34 -9.95 48.63
C GLY A 88 -5.43 -10.91 48.20
N SER A 89 -5.73 -10.94 46.91
CA SER A 89 -6.68 -11.91 46.35
C SER A 89 -6.17 -12.54 45.04
N VAL A 90 -6.54 -13.79 44.85
CA VAL A 90 -6.35 -14.53 43.59
C VAL A 90 -7.72 -14.94 43.07
N ASN A 91 -8.06 -14.58 41.87
CA ASN A 91 -9.35 -14.88 41.26
C ASN A 91 -9.15 -15.69 39.99
N LEU A 92 -9.95 -16.75 39.82
CA LEU A 92 -10.01 -17.61 38.65
C LEU A 92 -11.43 -17.62 38.09
N ASN A 93 -11.59 -17.29 36.79
CA ASN A 93 -12.86 -17.33 36.09
C ASN A 93 -12.78 -18.29 34.91
N LEU A 94 -13.40 -19.45 35.07
CA LEU A 94 -13.48 -20.45 33.99
C LEU A 94 -14.77 -20.21 33.20
N LYS A 95 -14.60 -19.62 32.01
CA LYS A 95 -15.70 -19.35 31.09
C LYS A 95 -15.79 -20.45 30.05
N THR A 96 -16.98 -20.89 29.75
CA THR A 96 -17.24 -21.95 28.74
C THR A 96 -17.03 -21.47 27.29
N ASN A 97 -16.98 -20.15 27.07
CA ASN A 97 -16.69 -19.57 25.76
C ASN A 97 -15.18 -19.53 25.42
N LEU A 98 -14.31 -20.06 26.27
CA LEU A 98 -12.85 -20.10 26.05
C LEU A 98 -12.47 -20.66 24.67
N TYR A 99 -13.14 -21.74 24.23
CA TYR A 99 -12.88 -22.30 22.91
C TYR A 99 -13.11 -21.30 21.78
N SER A 100 -14.21 -20.54 21.83
CA SER A 100 -14.52 -19.53 20.82
C SER A 100 -13.62 -18.30 20.91
N GLU A 101 -13.14 -17.95 22.11
CA GLU A 101 -12.15 -16.89 22.30
C GLU A 101 -10.81 -17.26 21.66
N ILE A 102 -10.29 -18.48 21.93
CA ILE A 102 -9.07 -18.98 21.31
C ILE A 102 -9.21 -19.11 19.79
N LYS A 103 -10.32 -19.67 19.31
CA LYS A 103 -10.60 -19.77 17.87
C LYS A 103 -10.69 -18.38 17.23
N GLY A 104 -11.34 -17.42 17.88
CA GLY A 104 -11.43 -16.06 17.40
C GLY A 104 -10.08 -15.37 17.29
N ALA A 105 -9.21 -15.52 18.29
CA ALA A 105 -7.85 -15.00 18.26
C ALA A 105 -7.01 -15.63 17.14
N LYS A 106 -7.17 -16.96 16.91
CA LYS A 106 -6.51 -17.65 15.81
C LYS A 106 -6.99 -17.15 14.44
N LEU A 107 -8.30 -17.02 14.22
CA LEU A 107 -8.86 -16.48 12.97
C LEU A 107 -8.40 -15.04 12.70
N ASN A 108 -8.32 -14.20 13.74
CA ASN A 108 -7.80 -12.84 13.63
C ASN A 108 -6.31 -12.80 13.27
N TYR A 109 -5.52 -13.77 13.75
CA TYR A 109 -4.12 -13.91 13.35
C TYR A 109 -3.98 -14.38 11.89
N GLU A 110 -4.75 -15.40 11.48
CA GLU A 110 -4.76 -15.90 10.09
C GLU A 110 -5.20 -14.81 9.11
N LYS A 111 -6.24 -14.03 9.44
CA LYS A 111 -6.62 -12.84 8.68
C LYS A 111 -5.50 -11.78 8.70
N GLY A 112 -4.79 -11.65 9.82
CA GLY A 112 -3.63 -10.78 9.96
C GLY A 112 -2.50 -11.13 8.99
N LEU A 113 -2.21 -12.42 8.80
CA LEU A 113 -1.24 -12.90 7.82
C LEU A 113 -1.63 -12.49 6.38
N LEU A 114 -2.93 -12.65 6.04
CA LEU A 114 -3.44 -12.20 4.75
C LEU A 114 -3.30 -10.67 4.60
N THR A 115 -3.72 -9.91 5.62
CA THR A 115 -3.62 -8.43 5.61
C THR A 115 -2.18 -7.95 5.44
N TYR A 116 -1.22 -8.61 6.11
CA TYR A 116 0.21 -8.31 5.94
C TYR A 116 0.68 -8.60 4.52
N SER A 117 0.34 -9.78 3.98
CA SER A 117 0.72 -10.15 2.61
C SER A 117 0.15 -9.18 1.58
N GLU A 118 -1.09 -8.72 1.77
CA GLU A 118 -1.72 -7.71 0.92
C GLU A 118 -1.10 -6.32 1.07
N ALA A 119 -0.70 -5.92 2.28
CA ALA A 119 0.03 -4.67 2.49
C ALA A 119 1.37 -4.67 1.74
N VAL A 120 2.14 -5.76 1.83
CA VAL A 120 3.39 -5.94 1.08
C VAL A 120 3.14 -5.90 -0.43
N ARG A 121 2.08 -6.58 -0.90
CA ARG A 121 1.68 -6.62 -2.30
C ARG A 121 1.26 -5.25 -2.82
N GLN A 122 0.51 -4.48 -2.04
CA GLN A 122 0.07 -3.13 -2.41
C GLN A 122 1.25 -2.14 -2.51
N ILE A 123 2.25 -2.31 -1.63
CA ILE A 123 3.50 -1.54 -1.74
C ILE A 123 4.25 -1.95 -3.01
N GLU A 124 4.37 -3.24 -3.33
CA GLU A 124 4.99 -3.70 -4.57
C GLU A 124 4.28 -3.13 -5.81
N LEU A 125 2.95 -3.18 -5.86
CA LEU A 125 2.15 -2.57 -6.93
C LEU A 125 2.47 -1.07 -7.08
N SER A 126 2.49 -0.35 -5.96
CA SER A 126 2.77 1.08 -5.93
C SER A 126 4.19 1.41 -6.43
N VAL A 127 5.18 0.59 -6.04
CA VAL A 127 6.57 0.72 -6.48
C VAL A 127 6.68 0.49 -7.98
N ARG A 128 6.11 -0.61 -8.50
CA ARG A 128 6.14 -0.94 -9.93
C ARG A 128 5.48 0.16 -10.77
N LYS A 129 4.30 0.63 -10.37
CA LYS A 129 3.61 1.73 -11.06
C LYS A 129 4.40 3.03 -11.04
N LYS A 130 4.94 3.42 -9.88
CA LYS A 130 5.76 4.64 -9.79
C LYS A 130 7.06 4.51 -10.57
N PHE A 131 7.70 3.35 -10.57
CA PHE A 131 8.89 3.07 -11.35
C PHE A 131 8.63 3.27 -12.85
N TYR A 132 7.60 2.63 -13.41
CA TYR A 132 7.25 2.78 -14.82
C TYR A 132 6.75 4.19 -15.17
N ASN A 133 6.09 4.87 -14.25
CA ASN A 133 5.75 6.28 -14.43
C ASN A 133 7.01 7.17 -14.55
N LEU A 134 8.02 6.93 -13.72
CA LEU A 134 9.29 7.66 -13.80
C LEU A 134 10.05 7.34 -15.10
N ILE A 135 10.02 6.09 -15.58
CA ILE A 135 10.55 5.75 -16.90
C ILE A 135 9.80 6.51 -18.00
N TYR A 136 8.46 6.55 -17.95
CA TYR A 136 7.66 7.36 -18.87
C TYR A 136 8.05 8.84 -18.86
N GLN A 137 8.18 9.44 -17.67
CA GLN A 137 8.57 10.84 -17.54
C GLN A 137 9.99 11.09 -18.08
N LYS A 138 10.93 10.20 -17.81
CA LYS A 138 12.29 10.26 -18.35
C LYS A 138 12.30 10.23 -19.89
N GLU A 139 11.56 9.28 -20.49
CA GLU A 139 11.45 9.21 -21.96
C GLU A 139 10.72 10.41 -22.55
N ASN A 140 9.68 10.92 -21.88
CA ASN A 140 8.99 12.14 -22.28
C ASN A 140 9.91 13.38 -22.21
N LEU A 141 10.76 13.51 -21.18
CA LEU A 141 11.77 14.57 -21.09
C LEU A 141 12.76 14.51 -22.26
N VAL A 142 13.18 13.32 -22.69
CA VAL A 142 14.04 13.16 -23.87
C VAL A 142 13.35 13.68 -25.13
N LEU A 143 12.06 13.36 -25.33
CA LEU A 143 11.28 13.85 -26.46
C LEU A 143 11.10 15.36 -26.44
N GLN A 144 10.77 15.94 -25.29
CA GLN A 144 10.61 17.38 -25.12
C GLN A 144 11.91 18.15 -25.33
N ASN A 145 13.04 17.66 -24.79
CA ASN A 145 14.37 18.24 -25.01
C ASN A 145 14.75 18.19 -26.50
N ARG A 146 14.47 17.07 -27.19
CA ARG A 146 14.68 16.97 -28.64
C ARG A 146 13.84 17.99 -29.42
N SER A 147 12.58 18.19 -29.04
CA SER A 147 11.71 19.21 -29.65
C SER A 147 12.18 20.62 -29.39
N LEU A 148 12.67 20.92 -28.18
CA LEU A 148 13.26 22.22 -27.81
C LEU A 148 14.51 22.51 -28.64
N GLU A 149 15.45 21.56 -28.77
CA GLU A 149 16.68 21.73 -29.56
C GLU A 149 16.39 21.86 -31.06
N THR A 150 15.37 21.13 -31.58
CA THR A 150 14.88 21.32 -32.94
C THR A 150 14.36 22.75 -33.14
N SER A 151 13.55 23.26 -32.23
CA SER A 151 13.01 24.63 -32.29
C SER A 151 14.11 25.69 -32.16
N ARG A 152 15.13 25.45 -31.34
CA ARG A 152 16.32 26.28 -31.22
C ARG A 152 17.07 26.37 -32.54
N THR A 153 17.33 25.23 -33.15
CA THR A 153 18.02 25.16 -34.47
C THR A 153 17.23 25.88 -35.55
N GLN A 154 15.90 25.71 -35.56
CA GLN A 154 15.02 26.40 -36.50
C GLN A 154 15.04 27.94 -36.29
N TYR A 155 14.97 28.37 -35.01
CA TYR A 155 15.08 29.82 -34.69
C TYR A 155 16.39 30.41 -35.18
N LEU A 156 17.54 29.78 -34.89
CA LEU A 156 18.85 30.29 -35.34
C LEU A 156 18.97 30.35 -36.86
N ASN A 157 18.50 29.33 -37.57
CA ASN A 157 18.48 29.30 -39.03
C ASN A 157 17.55 30.38 -39.63
N ASN A 158 16.40 30.62 -38.99
CA ASN A 158 15.48 31.66 -39.44
C ASN A 158 16.00 33.07 -39.17
N GLU A 159 16.69 33.30 -38.05
CA GLU A 159 17.36 34.55 -37.76
C GLU A 159 18.42 34.88 -38.83
N GLU A 160 19.21 33.88 -39.25
CA GLU A 160 20.19 34.04 -40.32
C GLU A 160 19.51 34.31 -41.69
N LYS A 161 18.45 33.57 -42.03
CA LYS A 161 17.68 33.76 -43.23
C LYS A 161 17.06 35.17 -43.30
N PHE A 162 16.55 35.69 -42.16
CA PHE A 162 16.02 37.06 -42.07
C PHE A 162 17.11 38.10 -42.27
N LYS A 163 18.28 37.97 -41.62
CA LYS A 163 19.43 38.85 -41.83
C LYS A 163 19.87 38.92 -43.30
N ASN A 164 19.71 37.83 -44.03
CA ASN A 164 20.01 37.72 -45.46
C ASN A 164 18.82 38.11 -46.37
N GLY A 165 17.71 38.62 -45.80
CA GLY A 165 16.53 39.05 -46.58
C GLY A 165 15.73 37.91 -47.22
N LYS A 166 15.89 36.64 -46.77
CA LYS A 166 15.27 35.46 -47.39
C LYS A 166 13.91 35.07 -46.81
N ILE A 167 13.56 35.58 -45.64
CA ILE A 167 12.27 35.36 -44.98
C ILE A 167 11.76 36.67 -44.36
N SER A 168 10.48 36.72 -44.00
CA SER A 168 9.85 37.86 -43.35
C SER A 168 10.32 38.01 -41.87
N GLU A 169 10.24 39.22 -41.33
CA GLU A 169 10.47 39.48 -39.92
C GLU A 169 9.48 38.69 -39.05
N LEU A 170 8.23 38.58 -39.51
CA LEU A 170 7.19 37.78 -38.83
C LEU A 170 7.61 36.31 -38.65
N ASP A 171 8.16 35.69 -39.69
CA ASP A 171 8.61 34.28 -39.61
C ASP A 171 9.78 34.10 -38.62
N ALA A 172 10.72 35.08 -38.61
CA ALA A 172 11.83 35.08 -37.65
C ALA A 172 11.34 35.25 -36.22
N PHE A 173 10.43 36.19 -35.95
CA PHE A 173 9.84 36.36 -34.61
C PHE A 173 9.00 35.14 -34.18
N THR A 174 8.19 34.58 -35.07
CA THR A 174 7.39 33.37 -34.79
C THR A 174 8.28 32.20 -34.39
N SER A 175 9.40 32.01 -35.07
CA SER A 175 10.35 30.95 -34.72
C SER A 175 11.02 31.17 -33.35
N ARG A 176 11.29 32.44 -33.00
CA ARG A 176 11.80 32.79 -31.67
C ARG A 176 10.76 32.54 -30.58
N VAL A 177 9.52 32.95 -30.76
CA VAL A 177 8.41 32.74 -29.82
C VAL A 177 8.21 31.22 -29.59
N ASN A 178 8.22 30.41 -30.67
CA ASN A 178 8.12 28.97 -30.56
C ASN A 178 9.25 28.35 -29.70
N TYR A 179 10.49 28.77 -29.90
CA TYR A 179 11.62 28.30 -29.08
C TYR A 179 11.50 28.76 -27.62
N GLU A 180 11.24 30.04 -27.36
CA GLU A 180 11.13 30.59 -26.00
C GLU A 180 9.97 29.96 -25.22
N SER A 181 8.83 29.67 -25.86
CA SER A 181 7.67 29.08 -25.22
C SER A 181 7.87 27.61 -24.80
N LYS A 182 8.81 26.87 -25.43
CA LYS A 182 9.11 25.49 -25.09
C LYS A 182 10.02 25.33 -23.86
N LYS A 183 10.83 26.34 -23.53
CA LYS A 183 11.73 26.32 -22.38
C LYS A 183 11.00 26.05 -21.05
N PRO A 184 9.98 26.85 -20.67
CA PRO A 184 9.28 26.61 -19.40
C PRO A 184 8.54 25.28 -19.37
N VAL A 185 8.15 24.72 -20.52
CA VAL A 185 7.52 23.38 -20.59
C VAL A 185 8.52 22.30 -20.21
N VAL A 186 9.75 22.36 -20.73
CA VAL A 186 10.82 21.42 -20.39
C VAL A 186 11.23 21.59 -18.93
N GLU A 187 11.41 22.84 -18.44
CA GLU A 187 11.75 23.12 -17.04
C GLU A 187 10.67 22.55 -16.08
N SER A 188 9.39 22.74 -16.41
CA SER A 188 8.29 22.19 -15.60
C SER A 188 8.30 20.66 -15.60
N ALA A 189 8.58 20.03 -16.72
CA ALA A 189 8.67 18.57 -16.82
C ALA A 189 9.86 18.02 -16.01
N GLU A 190 11.00 18.71 -16.00
CA GLU A 190 12.16 18.38 -15.18
C GLU A 190 11.84 18.47 -13.68
N ILE A 191 11.22 19.57 -13.25
CA ILE A 191 10.81 19.75 -11.85
C ILE A 191 9.83 18.65 -11.41
N ASN A 192 8.86 18.32 -12.26
CA ASN A 192 7.90 17.25 -11.98
C ASN A 192 8.59 15.89 -11.84
N PHE A 193 9.53 15.58 -12.73
CA PHE A 193 10.33 14.36 -12.65
C PHE A 193 11.12 14.28 -11.33
N GLN A 194 11.79 15.37 -10.92
CA GLN A 194 12.54 15.43 -9.67
C GLN A 194 11.63 15.27 -8.44
N ASN A 195 10.46 15.88 -8.43
CA ASN A 195 9.46 15.75 -7.36
C ASN A 195 8.94 14.30 -7.25
N ASP A 196 8.64 13.68 -8.40
CA ASP A 196 8.19 12.29 -8.43
C ASP A 196 9.31 11.32 -8.03
N LEU A 197 10.56 11.62 -8.42
CA LEU A 197 11.73 10.86 -7.98
C LEU A 197 11.94 10.95 -6.46
N ALA A 198 11.77 12.14 -5.87
CA ALA A 198 11.81 12.33 -4.42
C ALA A 198 10.69 11.53 -3.71
N SER A 199 9.47 11.57 -4.25
CA SER A 199 8.35 10.76 -3.75
C SER A 199 8.60 9.25 -3.89
N PHE A 200 9.30 8.84 -4.95
CA PHE A 200 9.69 7.44 -5.16
C PHE A 200 10.74 6.99 -4.14
N LYS A 201 11.77 7.82 -3.88
CA LYS A 201 12.75 7.56 -2.81
C LYS A 201 12.07 7.40 -1.44
N GLN A 202 11.08 8.23 -1.14
CA GLN A 202 10.28 8.11 0.08
C GLN A 202 9.52 6.78 0.12
N LEU A 203 8.91 6.35 -1.00
CA LEU A 203 8.21 5.06 -1.10
C LEU A 203 9.17 3.88 -0.87
N LEU A 204 10.40 3.97 -1.37
CA LEU A 204 11.47 2.98 -1.16
C LEU A 204 12.03 2.99 0.28
N GLY A 205 11.74 4.03 1.06
CA GLY A 205 12.31 4.22 2.41
C GLY A 205 13.80 4.51 2.42
N ILE A 206 14.32 5.17 1.37
CA ILE A 206 15.74 5.56 1.23
C ILE A 206 15.93 7.07 1.41
N PRO A 207 17.14 7.52 1.86
CA PRO A 207 17.44 8.94 2.02
C PRO A 207 17.30 9.71 0.70
N GLN A 208 16.89 10.99 0.80
CA GLN A 208 16.68 11.85 -0.37
C GLN A 208 17.97 12.18 -1.12
N GLU A 209 19.10 12.17 -0.42
CA GLU A 209 20.44 12.45 -0.94
C GLU A 209 21.00 11.30 -1.78
N THR A 210 20.39 10.13 -1.74
CA THR A 210 20.84 8.97 -2.52
C THR A 210 20.60 9.23 -4.01
N GLU A 211 21.67 9.25 -4.79
CA GLU A 211 21.55 9.32 -6.25
C GLU A 211 21.16 7.96 -6.81
N ILE A 212 20.06 7.93 -7.56
CA ILE A 212 19.55 6.73 -8.24
C ILE A 212 19.34 7.02 -9.73
N ALA A 213 19.75 6.07 -10.56
CA ALA A 213 19.45 6.04 -11.99
C ALA A 213 18.53 4.85 -12.25
N LEU A 214 17.42 5.09 -12.94
CA LEU A 214 16.43 4.03 -13.25
C LEU A 214 16.88 3.31 -14.51
N ASP A 215 16.88 1.96 -14.46
CA ASP A 215 17.12 1.07 -15.61
C ASP A 215 15.81 0.44 -16.06
N GLY A 216 15.44 0.69 -17.31
CA GLY A 216 14.22 0.18 -17.92
C GLY A 216 13.80 0.99 -19.14
N SER A 217 12.94 0.41 -19.95
CA SER A 217 12.32 1.03 -21.12
C SER A 217 10.86 0.62 -21.24
N LEU A 218 10.02 1.50 -21.77
CA LEU A 218 8.63 1.17 -22.11
C LEU A 218 8.53 0.44 -23.45
N ASP A 219 9.59 0.35 -24.25
CA ASP A 219 9.57 -0.30 -25.57
C ASP A 219 9.32 -1.80 -25.48
N ASP A 220 9.69 -2.44 -24.36
CA ASP A 220 9.46 -3.86 -24.12
C ASP A 220 7.96 -4.22 -24.12
N PHE A 221 7.12 -3.26 -23.74
CA PHE A 221 5.66 -3.44 -23.65
C PHE A 221 4.91 -3.09 -24.93
N LEU A 222 5.58 -2.52 -25.92
CA LEU A 222 4.94 -2.11 -27.17
C LEU A 222 4.47 -3.30 -28.02
N ASN A 223 4.97 -4.51 -27.79
CA ASN A 223 4.68 -5.71 -28.59
C ASN A 223 3.84 -6.75 -27.85
N LEU A 224 3.20 -6.39 -26.75
CA LEU A 224 2.30 -7.26 -26.01
C LEU A 224 1.06 -7.64 -26.84
N LYS A 225 0.58 -8.87 -26.66
CA LYS A 225 -0.61 -9.39 -27.33
C LYS A 225 -1.87 -9.22 -26.50
N GLU A 226 -3.02 -9.29 -27.15
CA GLU A 226 -4.32 -9.28 -26.47
C GLU A 226 -4.43 -10.45 -25.48
N ILE A 227 -5.04 -10.19 -24.34
CA ILE A 227 -5.30 -11.18 -23.29
C ILE A 227 -6.77 -11.60 -23.38
N SER A 228 -7.04 -12.91 -23.36
CA SER A 228 -8.40 -13.41 -23.23
C SER A 228 -8.61 -14.05 -21.86
N PHE A 229 -9.86 -14.03 -21.37
CA PHE A 229 -10.22 -14.62 -20.06
C PHE A 229 -9.81 -16.11 -19.96
N GLY A 230 -9.92 -16.86 -21.05
CA GLY A 230 -9.52 -18.28 -21.10
C GLY A 230 -8.01 -18.54 -21.06
N LEU A 231 -7.18 -17.49 -21.22
CA LEU A 231 -5.72 -17.57 -21.14
C LEU A 231 -5.15 -17.15 -19.78
N LEU A 232 -6.01 -16.67 -18.87
CA LEU A 232 -5.57 -16.36 -17.50
C LEU A 232 -5.08 -17.64 -16.83
N PRO A 233 -4.00 -17.56 -16.03
CA PRO A 233 -3.57 -18.67 -15.20
C PRO A 233 -4.72 -19.13 -14.31
N LYS A 234 -4.91 -20.46 -14.19
CA LYS A 234 -5.80 -20.97 -13.13
C LYS A 234 -5.18 -20.64 -11.79
N VAL A 235 -5.89 -19.86 -11.00
CA VAL A 235 -5.50 -19.54 -9.63
C VAL A 235 -6.20 -20.58 -8.76
N ASP A 236 -5.42 -21.39 -8.04
CA ASP A 236 -5.95 -22.43 -7.14
C ASP A 236 -6.57 -21.80 -5.89
N GLU A 237 -6.18 -20.58 -5.53
CA GLU A 237 -6.70 -19.83 -4.39
C GLU A 237 -7.68 -18.73 -4.84
N PRO A 238 -8.69 -18.41 -4.02
CA PRO A 238 -9.56 -17.27 -4.29
C PRO A 238 -8.78 -15.95 -4.25
N ALA A 239 -9.26 -14.96 -5.02
CA ALA A 239 -8.68 -13.62 -5.04
C ALA A 239 -8.57 -13.05 -3.61
N PRO A 240 -7.57 -12.20 -3.32
CA PRO A 240 -7.30 -11.69 -1.97
C PRO A 240 -8.53 -11.09 -1.27
N ASP A 241 -9.32 -10.27 -1.98
CA ASP A 241 -10.53 -9.65 -1.44
C ASP A 241 -11.60 -10.69 -1.07
N VAL A 242 -11.74 -11.75 -1.88
CA VAL A 242 -12.66 -12.85 -1.60
C VAL A 242 -12.19 -13.62 -0.36
N LYS A 243 -10.90 -13.94 -0.29
CA LYS A 243 -10.31 -14.63 0.85
C LYS A 243 -10.44 -13.82 2.15
N SER A 244 -10.27 -12.49 2.07
CA SER A 244 -10.50 -11.60 3.21
C SER A 244 -11.95 -11.65 3.69
N ALA A 245 -12.92 -11.60 2.75
CA ALA A 245 -14.35 -11.70 3.08
C ALA A 245 -14.73 -13.08 3.64
N GLU A 246 -14.07 -14.17 3.20
CA GLU A 246 -14.26 -15.51 3.79
C GLU A 246 -13.83 -15.54 5.27
N TYR A 247 -12.69 -14.94 5.61
CA TYR A 247 -12.28 -14.78 7.00
C TYR A 247 -13.29 -13.94 7.80
N ASP A 248 -13.87 -12.89 7.24
CA ASP A 248 -14.87 -12.07 7.93
C ASP A 248 -16.14 -12.87 8.26
N VAL A 249 -16.58 -13.74 7.36
CA VAL A 249 -17.69 -14.66 7.62
C VAL A 249 -17.35 -15.63 8.76
N GLU A 250 -16.15 -16.23 8.74
CA GLU A 250 -15.72 -17.16 9.80
C GLU A 250 -15.57 -16.47 11.16
N ILE A 251 -15.05 -15.24 11.19
CA ILE A 251 -14.96 -14.42 12.40
C ILE A 251 -16.36 -14.09 12.92
N ALA A 252 -17.30 -13.70 12.04
CA ALA A 252 -18.68 -13.39 12.43
C ALA A 252 -19.41 -14.61 12.97
N LYS A 253 -19.24 -15.81 12.37
CA LYS A 253 -19.76 -17.09 12.88
C LYS A 253 -19.22 -17.42 14.27
N ASN A 254 -17.91 -17.27 14.44
CA ASN A 254 -17.26 -17.53 15.73
C ASN A 254 -17.70 -16.53 16.80
N SER A 255 -17.88 -15.24 16.45
CA SER A 255 -18.38 -14.21 17.36
C SER A 255 -19.82 -14.48 17.80
N LEU A 256 -20.67 -14.96 16.89
CA LEU A 256 -22.02 -15.40 17.24
C LEU A 256 -22.01 -16.59 18.20
N LEU A 257 -21.12 -17.56 17.97
CA LEU A 257 -20.92 -18.71 18.87
C LEU A 257 -20.45 -18.26 20.27
N ASN A 258 -19.49 -17.33 20.31
CA ASN A 258 -18.96 -16.75 21.55
C ASN A 258 -20.06 -16.05 22.36
N LEU A 259 -20.88 -15.22 21.72
CA LEU A 259 -22.00 -14.55 22.38
C LEU A 259 -23.04 -15.54 22.90
N ARG A 260 -23.36 -16.62 22.17
CA ARG A 260 -24.27 -17.67 22.63
C ARG A 260 -23.72 -18.37 23.87
N PHE A 261 -22.45 -18.77 23.88
CA PHE A 261 -21.85 -19.35 25.08
C PHE A 261 -21.85 -18.37 26.25
N SER A 262 -21.52 -17.12 26.02
CA SER A 262 -21.55 -16.09 27.06
C SER A 262 -22.94 -15.81 27.64
N ALA A 263 -23.99 -15.99 26.83
CA ALA A 263 -25.39 -15.72 27.24
C ALA A 263 -26.09 -16.88 27.93
N TYR A 264 -25.66 -18.14 27.70
CA TYR A 264 -26.38 -19.31 28.16
C TYR A 264 -25.55 -20.31 28.95
N ALA A 265 -24.23 -20.24 28.85
CA ALA A 265 -23.40 -21.26 29.45
C ALA A 265 -22.93 -20.89 30.87
N PRO A 266 -22.73 -21.87 31.76
CA PRO A 266 -22.30 -21.64 33.14
C PRO A 266 -20.89 -21.01 33.17
N VAL A 267 -20.67 -20.18 34.19
CA VAL A 267 -19.35 -19.63 34.55
C VAL A 267 -18.98 -20.19 35.90
N ILE A 268 -17.79 -20.78 36.00
CA ILE A 268 -17.22 -21.28 37.25
C ILE A 268 -16.22 -20.23 37.75
N THR A 269 -16.40 -19.78 38.98
CA THR A 269 -15.52 -18.82 39.64
C THR A 269 -14.84 -19.45 40.84
N GLY A 270 -13.54 -19.22 40.98
CA GLY A 270 -12.77 -19.56 42.19
C GLY A 270 -12.08 -18.30 42.69
N SER A 271 -12.14 -18.05 43.97
CA SER A 271 -11.39 -16.96 44.58
C SER A 271 -10.79 -17.34 45.93
N TYR A 272 -9.57 -16.88 46.15
CA TYR A 272 -8.92 -16.94 47.47
C TYR A 272 -8.53 -15.50 47.85
N SER A 273 -8.91 -15.10 49.05
CA SER A 273 -8.55 -13.81 49.62
C SER A 273 -7.97 -13.92 51.01
N TYR A 274 -6.88 -13.22 51.26
CA TYR A 274 -6.27 -13.05 52.55
C TYR A 274 -6.17 -11.55 52.83
N GLY A 275 -6.62 -11.12 54.02
CA GLY A 275 -6.57 -9.72 54.37
C GLY A 275 -6.38 -9.50 55.85
N LYS A 276 -5.87 -8.31 56.18
CA LYS A 276 -5.85 -7.80 57.57
C LYS A 276 -6.47 -6.39 57.57
N SER A 277 -7.32 -6.16 58.54
CA SER A 277 -7.92 -4.84 58.76
C SER A 277 -7.83 -4.45 60.24
N LYS A 278 -7.69 -3.14 60.50
CA LYS A 278 -7.71 -2.58 61.83
C LYS A 278 -8.55 -1.32 61.82
N LYS A 279 -9.46 -1.20 62.75
CA LYS A 279 -10.20 0.05 63.02
C LYS A 279 -9.50 0.83 64.12
N SER A 280 -9.53 2.17 64.10
CA SER A 280 -8.95 3.03 65.12
C SER A 280 -9.55 2.78 66.52
N THR A 281 -10.76 2.26 66.58
CA THR A 281 -11.50 1.90 67.79
C THR A 281 -11.19 0.49 68.31
N GLN A 282 -10.29 -0.27 67.68
CA GLN A 282 -9.94 -1.64 68.03
C GLN A 282 -8.43 -1.80 68.18
N ASP A 283 -7.97 -2.50 69.21
CA ASP A 283 -6.55 -2.73 69.46
C ASP A 283 -5.95 -3.80 68.57
N ASP A 284 -6.76 -4.78 68.10
CA ASP A 284 -6.28 -5.94 67.37
C ASP A 284 -6.57 -5.85 65.85
N TRP A 285 -5.69 -6.47 65.09
CA TRP A 285 -5.89 -6.73 63.67
C TRP A 285 -6.86 -7.88 63.45
N MET A 286 -7.95 -7.63 62.71
CA MET A 286 -8.80 -8.70 62.19
C MET A 286 -8.16 -9.32 60.95
N THR A 287 -8.08 -10.67 60.94
CA THR A 287 -7.58 -11.40 59.79
C THR A 287 -8.76 -12.06 59.03
N THR A 288 -8.84 -11.85 57.75
CA THR A 288 -9.78 -12.49 56.87
C THR A 288 -9.03 -13.50 56.00
N ASN A 289 -9.48 -14.75 55.97
CA ASN A 289 -8.95 -15.80 55.12
C ASN A 289 -10.14 -16.56 54.51
N GLN A 290 -10.36 -16.42 53.21
CA GLN A 290 -11.57 -16.91 52.56
C GLN A 290 -11.22 -17.60 51.25
N LEU A 291 -11.69 -18.82 51.08
CA LEU A 291 -11.73 -19.55 49.80
C LEU A 291 -13.19 -19.67 49.37
N SER A 292 -13.48 -19.27 48.13
CA SER A 292 -14.81 -19.33 47.55
C SER A 292 -14.77 -20.04 46.18
N VAL A 293 -15.74 -20.92 45.95
CA VAL A 293 -15.99 -21.53 44.66
C VAL A 293 -17.46 -21.32 44.32
N GLY A 294 -17.75 -20.81 43.17
CA GLY A 294 -19.10 -20.52 42.72
C GLY A 294 -19.37 -20.98 41.30
N VAL A 295 -20.63 -21.32 41.02
CA VAL A 295 -21.13 -21.58 39.68
C VAL A 295 -22.30 -20.64 39.44
N SER A 296 -22.24 -19.87 38.34
CA SER A 296 -23.34 -19.02 37.94
C SER A 296 -23.79 -19.33 36.52
N VAL A 297 -25.09 -19.32 36.29
CA VAL A 297 -25.69 -19.52 34.98
C VAL A 297 -26.47 -18.23 34.63
N PRO A 298 -26.07 -17.50 33.57
CA PRO A 298 -26.83 -16.33 33.16
C PRO A 298 -28.18 -16.77 32.57
N LEU A 299 -29.28 -16.14 33.02
CA LEU A 299 -30.64 -16.41 32.54
C LEU A 299 -31.20 -15.28 31.67
N ASP A 300 -30.49 -14.16 31.59
CA ASP A 300 -30.92 -12.98 30.84
C ASP A 300 -31.02 -13.27 29.34
N GLY A 301 -30.21 -14.18 28.79
CA GLY A 301 -30.29 -14.59 27.38
C GLY A 301 -31.62 -15.25 26.98
N ILE A 302 -32.37 -15.80 27.95
CA ILE A 302 -33.69 -16.41 27.72
C ILE A 302 -34.78 -15.34 27.45
N LEU A 303 -34.57 -14.14 28.00
CA LEU A 303 -35.53 -13.04 27.89
C LEU A 303 -35.38 -12.30 26.57
N PRO A 304 -36.41 -12.24 25.69
CA PRO A 304 -36.27 -11.64 24.35
C PRO A 304 -35.88 -10.15 24.32
N TRP A 305 -36.11 -9.45 25.42
CA TRP A 305 -35.81 -8.02 25.59
C TRP A 305 -34.49 -7.76 26.32
N SER A 306 -33.77 -8.80 26.66
CA SER A 306 -32.50 -8.67 27.38
C SER A 306 -31.37 -8.13 26.49
N SER A 307 -30.37 -7.51 27.11
CA SER A 307 -29.18 -7.04 26.40
C SER A 307 -28.48 -8.19 25.65
N SER A 308 -28.42 -9.38 26.25
CA SER A 308 -27.81 -10.57 25.63
C SER A 308 -28.57 -11.03 24.40
N ALA A 309 -29.91 -11.06 24.45
CA ALA A 309 -30.75 -11.44 23.31
C ALA A 309 -30.62 -10.43 22.16
N VAL A 310 -30.57 -9.12 22.47
CA VAL A 310 -30.33 -8.06 21.47
C VAL A 310 -28.97 -8.23 20.81
N LYS A 311 -27.88 -8.40 21.57
CA LYS A 311 -26.52 -8.62 21.05
C LYS A 311 -26.43 -9.86 20.15
N ILE A 312 -27.10 -10.95 20.50
CA ILE A 312 -27.17 -12.16 19.66
C ILE A 312 -27.88 -11.86 18.33
N LYS A 313 -28.95 -11.07 18.36
CA LYS A 313 -29.66 -10.67 17.13
C LYS A 313 -28.80 -9.74 16.25
N GLU A 314 -28.13 -8.79 16.86
CA GLU A 314 -27.19 -7.90 16.18
C GLU A 314 -26.06 -8.71 15.50
N GLN A 315 -25.46 -9.65 16.21
CA GLN A 315 -24.38 -10.48 15.67
C GLN A 315 -24.89 -11.44 14.57
N LYS A 316 -26.14 -11.92 14.67
CA LYS A 316 -26.76 -12.70 13.59
C LYS A 316 -26.94 -11.84 12.32
N ASN A 317 -27.35 -10.58 12.47
CA ASN A 317 -27.45 -9.64 11.35
C ASN A 317 -26.05 -9.31 10.78
N ALA A 318 -25.01 -9.18 11.64
CA ALA A 318 -23.64 -8.97 11.20
C ALA A 318 -23.12 -10.16 10.37
N LEU A 319 -23.46 -11.40 10.77
CA LEU A 319 -23.13 -12.59 9.98
C LEU A 319 -23.82 -12.58 8.61
N ASP A 320 -25.15 -12.30 8.56
CA ASP A 320 -25.90 -12.19 7.29
C ASP A 320 -25.29 -11.10 6.38
N THR A 321 -24.84 -9.99 6.98
CA THR A 321 -24.14 -8.93 6.24
C THR A 321 -22.80 -9.42 5.70
N ALA A 322 -21.98 -10.12 6.51
CA ALA A 322 -20.69 -10.65 6.07
C ALA A 322 -20.86 -11.68 4.93
N GLU A 323 -21.88 -12.53 4.98
CA GLU A 323 -22.20 -13.48 3.91
C GLU A 323 -22.57 -12.76 2.59
N LYS A 324 -23.35 -11.68 2.66
CA LYS A 324 -23.69 -10.85 1.49
C LYS A 324 -22.47 -10.10 0.94
N VAL A 325 -21.60 -9.59 1.81
CA VAL A 325 -20.33 -8.95 1.41
C VAL A 325 -19.42 -9.94 0.70
N LEU A 326 -19.37 -11.19 1.15
CA LEU A 326 -18.60 -12.23 0.45
C LEU A 326 -19.15 -12.51 -0.96
N GLU A 327 -20.46 -12.57 -1.14
CA GLU A 327 -21.08 -12.74 -2.46
C GLU A 327 -20.80 -11.55 -3.37
N ASP A 328 -20.92 -10.33 -2.82
CA ASP A 328 -20.58 -9.09 -3.53
C ASP A 328 -19.08 -9.03 -3.92
N ALA A 329 -18.18 -9.43 -3.02
CA ALA A 329 -16.74 -9.48 -3.31
C ALA A 329 -16.43 -10.41 -4.50
N LYS A 330 -17.06 -11.60 -4.58
CA LYS A 330 -16.92 -12.52 -5.71
C LYS A 330 -17.38 -11.87 -7.02
N THR A 331 -18.53 -11.20 -6.98
CA THR A 331 -19.09 -10.51 -8.14
C THR A 331 -18.20 -9.33 -8.57
N THR A 332 -17.73 -8.55 -7.60
CA THR A 332 -16.86 -7.39 -7.84
C THR A 332 -15.54 -7.80 -8.48
N VAL A 333 -14.87 -8.85 -7.98
CA VAL A 333 -13.64 -9.38 -8.58
C VAL A 333 -13.87 -9.84 -10.01
N ALA A 334 -14.98 -10.53 -10.30
CA ALA A 334 -15.30 -10.98 -11.66
C ALA A 334 -15.51 -9.79 -12.61
N VAL A 335 -16.28 -8.78 -12.20
CA VAL A 335 -16.53 -7.55 -12.98
C VAL A 335 -15.25 -6.75 -13.20
N GLN A 336 -14.42 -6.59 -12.16
CA GLN A 336 -13.13 -5.88 -12.27
C GLN A 336 -12.19 -6.61 -13.22
N THR A 337 -12.06 -7.93 -13.10
CA THR A 337 -11.24 -8.77 -13.97
C THR A 337 -11.63 -8.58 -15.45
N GLU A 338 -12.92 -8.68 -15.75
CA GLU A 338 -13.41 -8.48 -17.12
C GLU A 338 -13.18 -7.03 -17.61
N SER A 339 -13.35 -6.05 -16.74
CA SER A 339 -13.08 -4.64 -17.06
C SER A 339 -11.61 -4.40 -17.39
N TYR A 340 -10.68 -4.95 -16.59
CA TYR A 340 -9.25 -4.82 -16.86
C TYR A 340 -8.83 -5.53 -18.16
N ILE A 341 -9.36 -6.72 -18.43
CA ILE A 341 -9.10 -7.43 -19.71
C ILE A 341 -9.55 -6.57 -20.90
N ARG A 342 -10.75 -5.98 -20.85
CA ARG A 342 -11.23 -5.07 -21.90
C ARG A 342 -10.32 -3.86 -22.08
N LYS A 343 -9.87 -3.23 -20.97
CA LYS A 343 -8.94 -2.08 -21.00
C LYS A 343 -7.58 -2.46 -21.60
N ILE A 344 -7.03 -3.62 -21.23
CA ILE A 344 -5.77 -4.13 -21.76
C ILE A 344 -5.89 -4.34 -23.27
N ASN A 345 -6.93 -5.03 -23.72
CA ASN A 345 -7.13 -5.30 -25.16
C ASN A 345 -7.37 -4.01 -25.97
N GLN A 346 -8.08 -3.04 -25.39
CA GLN A 346 -8.22 -1.71 -25.98
C GLN A 346 -6.85 -1.01 -26.08
N ALA A 347 -6.05 -1.06 -25.00
CA ALA A 347 -4.74 -0.44 -24.98
C ALA A 347 -3.78 -1.05 -26.01
N VAL A 348 -3.78 -2.37 -26.17
CA VAL A 348 -2.97 -3.08 -27.19
C VAL A 348 -3.35 -2.61 -28.60
N LYS A 349 -4.65 -2.55 -28.94
CA LYS A 349 -5.11 -2.04 -30.24
C LYS A 349 -4.73 -0.58 -30.49
N GLN A 350 -4.81 0.25 -29.45
CA GLN A 350 -4.41 1.65 -29.53
C GLN A 350 -2.90 1.81 -29.76
N LEU A 351 -2.07 0.96 -29.17
CA LEU A 351 -0.62 0.99 -29.38
C LEU A 351 -0.24 0.77 -30.85
N ASP A 352 -0.87 -0.16 -31.55
CA ASP A 352 -0.59 -0.39 -32.97
C ASP A 352 -0.95 0.83 -33.85
N SER A 353 -2.06 1.49 -33.51
CA SER A 353 -2.44 2.74 -34.20
C SER A 353 -1.46 3.88 -33.89
N LEU A 354 -1.04 4.02 -32.61
CA LEU A 354 -0.12 5.07 -32.18
C LEU A 354 1.29 4.89 -32.76
N LYS A 355 1.80 3.65 -32.88
CA LYS A 355 3.07 3.37 -33.59
C LYS A 355 3.02 3.83 -35.04
N SER A 356 1.89 3.52 -35.71
CA SER A 356 1.70 3.94 -37.10
C SER A 356 1.63 5.48 -37.20
N THR A 357 0.94 6.12 -36.26
CA THR A 357 0.82 7.58 -36.19
C THR A 357 2.18 8.25 -35.95
N GLU A 358 2.99 7.73 -35.01
CA GLU A 358 4.35 8.24 -34.77
C GLU A 358 5.22 8.17 -36.02
N LYS A 359 5.24 7.01 -36.67
CA LYS A 359 6.00 6.81 -37.93
C LYS A 359 5.55 7.79 -39.03
N LEU A 360 4.23 7.96 -39.20
CA LEU A 360 3.69 8.90 -40.20
C LEU A 360 3.99 10.36 -39.84
N ALA A 361 3.91 10.74 -38.57
CA ALA A 361 4.27 12.08 -38.10
C ALA A 361 5.74 12.39 -38.38
N GLU A 362 6.67 11.46 -38.10
CA GLU A 362 8.09 11.60 -38.42
C GLU A 362 8.33 11.76 -39.94
N GLN A 363 7.66 10.98 -40.77
CA GLN A 363 7.77 11.10 -42.21
C GLN A 363 7.23 12.45 -42.69
N THR A 364 6.06 12.88 -42.20
CA THR A 364 5.47 14.16 -42.51
C THR A 364 6.40 15.33 -42.13
N TYR A 365 6.99 15.29 -40.94
CA TYR A 365 7.96 16.29 -40.53
C TYR A 365 9.16 16.36 -41.46
N LYS A 366 9.77 15.22 -41.84
CA LYS A 366 10.90 15.17 -42.80
C LYS A 366 10.55 15.77 -44.14
N MET A 367 9.36 15.48 -44.66
CA MET A 367 8.88 16.02 -45.94
C MET A 367 8.61 17.54 -45.84
N THR A 368 7.96 17.98 -44.75
CA THR A 368 7.65 19.40 -44.51
C THR A 368 8.93 20.19 -44.31
N LEU A 369 9.94 19.66 -43.59
CA LEU A 369 11.24 20.29 -43.43
C LEU A 369 11.96 20.48 -44.77
N ALA A 370 11.94 19.46 -45.63
CA ALA A 370 12.48 19.60 -46.98
C ALA A 370 11.73 20.69 -47.79
N ALA A 371 10.40 20.64 -47.80
CA ALA A 371 9.58 21.65 -48.49
C ALA A 371 9.83 23.07 -47.97
N TYR A 372 9.95 23.26 -46.66
CA TYR A 372 10.29 24.54 -46.04
C TYR A 372 11.67 25.07 -46.50
N ASN A 373 12.67 24.19 -46.54
CA ASN A 373 14.01 24.56 -46.97
C ASN A 373 14.06 24.97 -48.45
N TYR A 374 13.15 24.45 -49.30
CA TYR A 374 12.98 24.86 -50.70
C TYR A 374 11.99 26.02 -50.87
N GLY A 375 11.47 26.61 -49.79
CA GLY A 375 10.51 27.74 -49.88
C GLY A 375 9.12 27.35 -50.42
N LYS A 376 8.75 26.06 -50.35
CA LYS A 376 7.46 25.52 -50.87
C LYS A 376 6.36 25.46 -49.80
N THR A 377 6.67 25.73 -48.54
CA THR A 377 5.74 25.79 -47.42
C THR A 377 6.20 26.84 -46.40
N ASP A 378 5.30 27.25 -45.50
CA ASP A 378 5.55 28.25 -44.48
C ASP A 378 6.15 27.64 -43.19
N PHE A 379 6.62 28.51 -42.29
CA PHE A 379 7.20 28.10 -41.01
C PHE A 379 6.15 27.46 -40.06
N LEU A 380 4.90 27.95 -40.10
CA LEU A 380 3.82 27.43 -39.27
C LEU A 380 3.50 25.94 -39.58
N SER A 381 3.51 25.59 -40.86
CA SER A 381 3.35 24.19 -41.31
C SER A 381 4.48 23.30 -40.79
N LEU A 382 5.72 23.78 -40.79
CA LEU A 382 6.87 23.05 -40.23
C LEU A 382 6.75 22.91 -38.71
N GLN A 383 6.34 23.93 -38.00
CA GLN A 383 6.10 23.91 -36.57
C GLN A 383 5.02 22.88 -36.22
N ASN A 384 3.87 22.92 -36.89
CA ASN A 384 2.78 21.96 -36.69
C ASN A 384 3.23 20.52 -36.92
N ALA A 385 4.06 20.28 -37.93
CA ALA A 385 4.61 18.93 -38.18
C ALA A 385 5.56 18.47 -37.05
N ASN A 386 6.40 19.38 -36.52
CA ASN A 386 7.27 19.06 -35.38
C ASN A 386 6.47 18.78 -34.09
N ASP A 387 5.44 19.56 -33.81
CA ASP A 387 4.59 19.40 -32.66
C ASP A 387 3.75 18.08 -32.75
N SER A 388 3.41 17.68 -33.99
CA SER A 388 2.78 16.39 -34.26
C SER A 388 3.70 15.19 -33.95
N VAL A 389 5.00 15.29 -34.25
CA VAL A 389 6.00 14.25 -33.89
C VAL A 389 6.10 14.13 -32.37
N LEU A 390 6.24 15.27 -31.66
CA LEU A 390 6.31 15.27 -30.21
C LEU A 390 5.05 14.65 -29.60
N SER A 391 3.86 15.08 -30.03
CA SER A 391 2.59 14.58 -29.52
C SER A 391 2.41 13.10 -29.78
N ALA A 392 2.77 12.61 -30.97
CA ALA A 392 2.67 11.20 -31.32
C ALA A 392 3.60 10.33 -30.44
N GLY A 393 4.86 10.75 -30.23
CA GLY A 393 5.80 10.04 -29.36
C GLY A 393 5.35 10.03 -27.91
N VAL A 394 4.91 11.19 -27.36
CA VAL A 394 4.38 11.28 -25.98
C VAL A 394 3.15 10.39 -25.80
N ASN A 395 2.21 10.39 -26.75
CA ASN A 395 1.01 9.57 -26.68
C ASN A 395 1.34 8.07 -26.73
N LEU A 396 2.30 7.66 -27.56
CA LEU A 396 2.75 6.27 -27.61
C LEU A 396 3.33 5.81 -26.27
N LYS A 397 4.22 6.57 -25.67
CA LYS A 397 4.84 6.26 -24.37
C LYS A 397 3.83 6.29 -23.23
N SER A 398 2.90 7.24 -23.23
CA SER A 398 1.79 7.32 -22.27
C SER A 398 0.88 6.09 -22.35
N GLN A 399 0.58 5.63 -23.56
CA GLN A 399 -0.24 4.42 -23.77
C GLN A 399 0.47 3.16 -23.32
N ALA A 400 1.78 3.04 -23.55
CA ALA A 400 2.59 1.93 -23.05
C ALA A 400 2.59 1.88 -21.51
N TYR A 401 2.77 3.03 -20.85
CA TYR A 401 2.63 3.13 -19.39
C TYR A 401 1.22 2.74 -18.92
N THR A 402 0.18 3.19 -19.62
CA THR A 402 -1.22 2.85 -19.28
C THR A 402 -1.46 1.34 -19.39
N LEU A 403 -0.92 0.70 -20.42
CA LEU A 403 -1.02 -0.74 -20.61
C LEU A 403 -0.39 -1.51 -19.45
N ILE A 404 0.88 -1.22 -19.12
CA ILE A 404 1.57 -1.93 -18.03
C ILE A 404 0.91 -1.68 -16.68
N SER A 405 0.50 -0.43 -16.40
CA SER A 405 -0.22 -0.09 -15.17
C SER A 405 -1.52 -0.88 -15.04
N THR A 406 -2.25 -1.10 -16.14
CA THR A 406 -3.51 -1.86 -16.16
C THR A 406 -3.26 -3.36 -15.99
N ILE A 407 -2.16 -3.89 -16.53
CA ILE A 407 -1.74 -5.29 -16.33
C ILE A 407 -1.42 -5.53 -14.86
N LEU A 408 -0.63 -4.64 -14.24
CA LEU A 408 -0.31 -4.72 -12.81
C LEU A 408 -1.55 -4.67 -11.93
N ASP A 409 -2.57 -3.85 -12.29
CA ASP A 409 -3.84 -3.82 -11.58
C ASP A 409 -4.60 -5.15 -11.70
N LEU A 410 -4.61 -5.76 -12.88
CA LEU A 410 -5.24 -7.06 -13.08
C LEU A 410 -4.54 -8.15 -12.26
N GLU A 411 -3.20 -8.20 -12.28
CA GLU A 411 -2.41 -9.13 -11.47
C GLU A 411 -2.69 -8.94 -9.97
N SER A 412 -2.84 -7.68 -9.53
CA SER A 412 -3.18 -7.36 -8.14
C SER A 412 -4.56 -7.89 -7.76
N VAL A 413 -5.58 -7.65 -8.55
CA VAL A 413 -6.96 -8.10 -8.28
C VAL A 413 -7.06 -9.63 -8.24
N LEU A 414 -6.32 -10.32 -9.11
CA LEU A 414 -6.32 -11.78 -9.19
C LEU A 414 -5.42 -12.46 -8.14
N GLY A 415 -4.60 -11.72 -7.42
CA GLY A 415 -3.62 -12.29 -6.50
C GLY A 415 -2.43 -12.96 -7.19
N LEU A 416 -2.19 -12.69 -8.49
CA LEU A 416 -1.05 -13.24 -9.25
C LEU A 416 0.26 -12.57 -8.86
N GLU A 417 1.38 -13.26 -9.03
CA GLU A 417 2.70 -12.62 -8.95
C GLU A 417 2.85 -11.57 -10.07
N PHE A 418 3.40 -10.40 -9.73
CA PHE A 418 3.60 -9.33 -10.70
C PHE A 418 4.60 -9.74 -11.78
N GLY A 419 4.27 -9.43 -13.04
CA GLY A 419 5.03 -9.82 -14.23
C GLY A 419 4.60 -11.16 -14.84
N THR A 420 3.66 -11.87 -14.23
CA THR A 420 3.16 -13.16 -14.76
C THR A 420 2.46 -12.99 -16.12
N LEU A 421 1.72 -11.91 -16.31
CA LEU A 421 0.99 -11.61 -17.54
C LEU A 421 1.86 -10.90 -18.59
N GLU A 422 2.99 -10.33 -18.19
CA GLU A 422 3.94 -9.66 -19.07
C GLU A 422 4.77 -10.66 -19.91
N THR A 423 5.02 -11.86 -19.41
CA THR A 423 5.96 -12.84 -19.99
C THR A 423 5.35 -13.77 -21.03
N LYS A 424 4.05 -13.70 -21.31
CA LYS A 424 3.43 -14.55 -22.35
C LYS A 424 3.62 -13.95 -23.75
N LYS A 425 4.82 -14.19 -24.33
CA LYS A 425 5.11 -14.00 -25.75
C LYS A 425 4.42 -15.05 -26.63
#